data_5ba551eff1c42ef7271282f95d130ee5
#
_entry.id   5ba551eff1c42ef7271282f95d130ee5
#
_cell.length_a   1.000
_cell.length_b   1.000
_cell.length_c   1.000
_cell.angle_alpha   90.00
_cell.angle_beta   90.00
_cell.angle_gamma   90.00
#
_symmetry.space_group_name_H-M   'P 1'
#
loop_
_entity.id
_entity.type
_entity.pdbx_description
1 polymer ?
#
loop_
_entity_poly.entity_id
_entity_poly.type
_entity_poly.pdbx_seq_one_letter_code
_entity_poly.pdbx_strand_id
1 'polypeptide(L)'
;VSKLNLGRQCGGSDGWSGITANPLLGRVSDKLVAQGGTIVLAETPEIYGAEQLLLHRTVSREVGQKLVDFVHWWEQKTRQHDMEIDNNPSPGNKAGGLTTIYEKSLGAIAKAGSTPLNEVYGYAEQVTAKGACFMDTPGNDWISATGQAAGGCNLIVFTTGRGSVFGFKPAPSIKISTNTPLYDHMTEDMDFNGGRVIEGKTMEDLTDELFDLIVSVASGRQSKSEAQGIGEDEFCP
;
A
#
# COMPACT_ATOMS: atom_id res chain seq x y z
N VAL A 1 -19.06 1.23 -3.96
CA VAL A 1 -17.67 1.07 -4.44
C VAL A 1 -17.17 2.35 -5.09
N SER A 2 -17.91 2.99 -6.00
CA SER A 2 -17.47 4.18 -6.76
C SER A 2 -17.05 5.41 -5.91
N LYS A 3 -17.40 5.43 -4.64
CA LYS A 3 -16.98 6.47 -3.67
C LYS A 3 -15.79 6.05 -2.80
N LEU A 4 -15.29 4.82 -2.96
CA LEU A 4 -14.10 4.37 -2.26
C LEU A 4 -12.84 4.95 -2.91
N ASN A 5 -12.05 5.61 -2.08
CA ASN A 5 -10.68 5.99 -2.37
C ASN A 5 -9.78 5.20 -1.41
N LEU A 6 -9.15 4.16 -1.92
CA LEU A 6 -8.42 3.17 -1.15
C LEU A 6 -6.93 3.52 -1.11
N GLY A 7 -6.44 3.95 0.06
CA GLY A 7 -5.00 4.12 0.32
C GLY A 7 -4.32 2.76 0.54
N ARG A 8 -3.10 2.62 0.04
CA ARG A 8 -2.31 1.39 0.16
C ARG A 8 -1.02 1.65 0.87
N GLN A 9 -0.81 0.87 1.92
CA GLN A 9 0.36 0.95 2.77
C GLN A 9 1.03 -0.42 2.92
N CYS A 10 2.30 -0.43 3.28
CA CYS A 10 2.97 -1.62 3.76
C CYS A 10 4.04 -1.25 4.79
N GLY A 11 4.15 -2.05 5.82
CA GLY A 11 5.19 -1.93 6.84
C GLY A 11 5.56 -3.31 7.39
N GLY A 12 6.78 -3.45 7.93
CA GLY A 12 7.24 -4.76 8.37
C GLY A 12 7.28 -5.80 7.24
N SER A 13 7.68 -5.38 6.03
CA SER A 13 7.73 -6.25 4.85
C SER A 13 8.71 -7.42 5.01
N ASP A 14 8.40 -8.54 4.38
CA ASP A 14 9.18 -9.79 4.35
C ASP A 14 9.30 -10.33 2.91
N GLY A 15 9.99 -11.45 2.74
CA GLY A 15 10.15 -12.11 1.44
C GLY A 15 8.84 -12.58 0.80
N TRP A 16 7.77 -12.75 1.58
CA TRP A 16 6.45 -13.14 1.09
C TRP A 16 5.62 -11.96 0.60
N SER A 17 5.96 -10.72 0.99
CA SER A 17 5.16 -9.53 0.67
C SER A 17 4.87 -9.38 -0.81
N GLY A 18 5.89 -9.55 -1.66
CA GLY A 18 5.77 -9.47 -3.13
C GLY A 18 5.15 -10.71 -3.79
N ILE A 19 4.91 -11.78 -3.05
CA ILE A 19 4.41 -13.06 -3.57
C ILE A 19 2.94 -13.28 -3.19
N THR A 20 2.55 -12.85 -1.99
CA THR A 20 1.22 -13.12 -1.41
C THR A 20 0.37 -11.87 -1.28
N ALA A 21 0.49 -11.12 -0.17
CA ALA A 21 -0.41 -10.03 0.18
C ALA A 21 -0.41 -8.87 -0.82
N ASN A 22 0.75 -8.45 -1.34
CA ASN A 22 0.83 -7.32 -2.26
C ASN A 22 0.20 -7.63 -3.63
N PRO A 23 0.50 -8.76 -4.31
CA PRO A 23 -0.21 -9.14 -5.53
C PRO A 23 -1.70 -9.39 -5.31
N LEU A 24 -2.08 -9.94 -4.16
CA LEU A 24 -3.50 -10.12 -3.79
C LEU A 24 -4.21 -8.76 -3.71
N LEU A 25 -3.62 -7.80 -3.00
CA LEU A 25 -4.14 -6.44 -2.94
C LEU A 25 -4.17 -5.77 -4.32
N GLY A 26 -3.21 -6.07 -5.18
CA GLY A 26 -3.19 -5.62 -6.57
C GLY A 26 -4.40 -6.09 -7.38
N ARG A 27 -4.78 -7.36 -7.25
CA ARG A 27 -5.99 -7.88 -7.91
C ARG A 27 -7.27 -7.26 -7.36
N VAL A 28 -7.36 -7.07 -6.05
CA VAL A 28 -8.47 -6.32 -5.44
C VAL A 28 -8.51 -4.90 -5.96
N SER A 29 -7.36 -4.29 -6.22
CA SER A 29 -7.21 -2.98 -6.82
C SER A 29 -7.86 -2.89 -8.19
N ASP A 30 -7.53 -3.83 -9.05
CA ASP A 30 -8.09 -3.90 -10.39
C ASP A 30 -9.62 -4.11 -10.33
N LYS A 31 -10.09 -4.98 -9.44
CA LYS A 31 -11.53 -5.23 -9.22
C LYS A 31 -12.27 -3.98 -8.73
N LEU A 32 -11.65 -3.20 -7.83
CA LEU A 32 -12.22 -1.97 -7.31
C LEU A 32 -12.27 -0.86 -8.37
N VAL A 33 -11.21 -0.70 -9.15
CA VAL A 33 -11.16 0.27 -10.26
C VAL A 33 -12.19 -0.08 -11.33
N ALA A 34 -12.35 -1.35 -11.68
CA ALA A 34 -13.37 -1.82 -12.63
C ALA A 34 -14.80 -1.47 -12.18
N GLN A 35 -15.03 -1.27 -10.86
CA GLN A 35 -16.31 -0.84 -10.30
C GLN A 35 -16.39 0.68 -10.03
N GLY A 36 -15.46 1.46 -10.59
CA GLY A 36 -15.44 2.93 -10.50
C GLY A 36 -14.83 3.48 -9.22
N GLY A 37 -14.21 2.67 -8.38
CA GLY A 37 -13.45 3.11 -7.21
C GLY A 37 -12.10 3.71 -7.60
N THR A 38 -11.44 4.34 -6.64
CA THR A 38 -10.11 4.92 -6.80
C THR A 38 -9.14 4.22 -5.87
N ILE A 39 -7.92 4.02 -6.34
CA ILE A 39 -6.83 3.49 -5.56
C ILE A 39 -5.66 4.46 -5.55
N VAL A 40 -5.01 4.59 -4.43
CA VAL A 40 -3.84 5.46 -4.27
C VAL A 40 -2.66 4.64 -3.74
N LEU A 41 -1.69 4.36 -4.61
CA LEU A 41 -0.38 3.88 -4.19
C LEU A 41 0.44 5.07 -3.71
N ALA A 42 1.31 4.88 -2.73
CA ALA A 42 2.15 5.95 -2.17
C ALA A 42 3.56 5.42 -1.86
N GLU A 43 4.36 6.23 -1.14
CA GLU A 43 5.70 5.88 -0.66
C GLU A 43 6.73 5.85 -1.79
N THR A 44 7.04 7.05 -2.34
CA THR A 44 7.97 7.19 -3.48
C THR A 44 9.32 6.50 -3.27
N PRO A 45 9.97 6.56 -2.09
CA PRO A 45 11.22 5.82 -1.88
C PRO A 45 11.05 4.29 -1.97
N GLU A 46 9.84 3.77 -1.78
CA GLU A 46 9.55 2.33 -1.81
C GLU A 46 9.27 1.76 -3.21
N ILE A 47 9.16 2.61 -4.21
CA ILE A 47 9.06 2.19 -5.63
C ILE A 47 10.36 2.39 -6.40
N TYR A 48 11.39 2.93 -5.75
CA TYR A 48 12.66 3.29 -6.36
C TYR A 48 13.32 2.08 -7.04
N GLY A 49 13.72 2.28 -8.30
CA GLY A 49 14.30 1.24 -9.16
C GLY A 49 13.28 0.31 -9.84
N ALA A 50 11.98 0.43 -9.53
CA ALA A 50 10.89 -0.28 -10.19
C ALA A 50 9.81 0.66 -10.77
N GLU A 51 10.01 1.97 -10.68
CA GLU A 51 9.07 3.01 -11.15
C GLU A 51 8.70 2.88 -12.63
N GLN A 52 9.60 2.31 -13.46
CA GLN A 52 9.31 2.07 -14.88
C GLN A 52 8.08 1.19 -15.10
N LEU A 53 7.73 0.31 -14.14
CA LEU A 53 6.52 -0.51 -14.23
C LEU A 53 5.25 0.34 -14.11
N LEU A 54 5.30 1.46 -13.39
CA LEU A 54 4.23 2.44 -13.34
C LEU A 54 4.26 3.34 -14.56
N LEU A 55 5.45 3.80 -14.98
CA LEU A 55 5.63 4.69 -16.14
C LEU A 55 5.08 4.07 -17.42
N HIS A 56 5.29 2.77 -17.65
CA HIS A 56 4.79 2.08 -18.85
C HIS A 56 3.26 2.04 -18.97
N ARG A 57 2.54 2.35 -17.91
CA ARG A 57 1.08 2.33 -17.89
C ARG A 57 0.43 3.67 -17.51
N THR A 58 1.21 4.76 -17.53
CA THR A 58 0.64 6.11 -17.37
C THR A 58 -0.26 6.46 -18.56
N VAL A 59 -1.36 7.15 -18.27
CA VAL A 59 -2.33 7.58 -19.32
C VAL A 59 -1.78 8.68 -20.22
N SER A 60 -0.74 9.40 -19.78
CA SER A 60 -0.08 10.43 -20.56
C SER A 60 1.38 10.61 -20.14
N ARG A 61 2.15 11.30 -20.99
CA ARG A 61 3.54 11.65 -20.71
C ARG A 61 3.67 12.59 -19.51
N GLU A 62 2.72 13.50 -19.35
CA GLU A 62 2.69 14.50 -18.27
C GLU A 62 2.54 13.81 -16.92
N VAL A 63 1.65 12.80 -16.81
CA VAL A 63 1.48 11.99 -15.61
C VAL A 63 2.77 11.22 -15.29
N GLY A 64 3.40 10.63 -16.30
CA GLY A 64 4.68 9.95 -16.13
C GLY A 64 5.80 10.88 -15.68
N GLN A 65 5.84 12.10 -16.22
CA GLN A 65 6.86 13.09 -15.87
C GLN A 65 6.74 13.51 -14.40
N LYS A 66 5.53 13.71 -13.86
CA LYS A 66 5.33 14.00 -12.43
C LYS A 66 5.94 12.91 -11.53
N LEU A 67 5.75 11.63 -11.89
CA LEU A 67 6.34 10.53 -11.12
C LEU A 67 7.87 10.57 -11.15
N VAL A 68 8.45 10.79 -12.32
CA VAL A 68 9.90 10.93 -12.48
C VAL A 68 10.45 12.12 -11.69
N ASP A 69 9.74 13.25 -11.70
CA ASP A 69 10.15 14.46 -10.97
C ASP A 69 10.18 14.20 -9.45
N PHE A 70 9.21 13.47 -8.90
CA PHE A 70 9.22 13.07 -7.49
C PHE A 70 10.36 12.10 -7.15
N VAL A 71 10.60 11.09 -7.99
CA VAL A 71 11.73 10.17 -7.80
C VAL A 71 13.05 10.94 -7.78
N HIS A 72 13.27 11.85 -8.74
CA HIS A 72 14.47 12.69 -8.79
C HIS A 72 14.56 13.65 -7.59
N TRP A 73 13.44 14.17 -7.10
CA TRP A 73 13.43 14.99 -5.90
C TRP A 73 13.94 14.20 -4.69
N TRP A 74 13.47 12.97 -4.50
CA TRP A 74 13.94 12.09 -3.41
C TRP A 74 15.42 11.74 -3.55
N GLU A 75 15.91 11.45 -4.75
CA GLU A 75 17.35 11.25 -4.99
C GLU A 75 18.18 12.47 -4.59
N GLN A 76 17.74 13.66 -4.98
CA GLN A 76 18.44 14.89 -4.64
C GLN A 76 18.39 15.15 -3.13
N LYS A 77 17.24 14.92 -2.51
CA LYS A 77 17.03 15.13 -1.08
C LYS A 77 17.91 14.22 -0.24
N THR A 78 18.00 12.95 -0.57
CA THR A 78 18.86 12.00 0.15
C THR A 78 20.33 12.37 0.00
N ARG A 79 20.79 12.71 -1.20
CA ARG A 79 22.18 13.16 -1.45
C ARG A 79 22.54 14.43 -0.67
N GLN A 80 21.61 15.38 -0.51
CA GLN A 80 21.84 16.61 0.27
C GLN A 80 22.07 16.34 1.77
N HIS A 81 21.67 15.18 2.26
CA HIS A 81 21.82 14.75 3.63
C HIS A 81 22.85 13.63 3.82
N ASP A 82 23.73 13.42 2.82
CA ASP A 82 24.72 12.33 2.80
C ASP A 82 24.08 10.95 3.05
N MET A 83 22.86 10.75 2.52
CA MET A 83 22.11 9.51 2.60
C MET A 83 21.92 8.89 1.21
N GLU A 84 21.62 7.61 1.18
CA GLU A 84 21.26 6.88 -0.03
C GLU A 84 19.76 6.55 -0.02
N ILE A 85 19.12 6.62 -1.20
CA ILE A 85 17.70 6.30 -1.34
C ILE A 85 17.43 4.79 -1.18
N ASP A 86 18.46 3.96 -1.35
CA ASP A 86 18.40 2.50 -1.23
C ASP A 86 18.61 1.98 0.21
N ASN A 87 18.45 2.83 1.22
CA ASN A 87 18.50 2.49 2.63
C ASN A 87 17.41 1.49 3.08
N ASN A 88 16.41 1.24 2.26
CA ASN A 88 15.43 0.18 2.42
C ASN A 88 15.80 -1.03 1.51
N PRO A 89 15.67 -2.30 1.91
CA PRO A 89 14.96 -2.80 3.10
C PRO A 89 15.74 -2.60 4.41
N SER A 90 14.99 -2.31 5.48
CA SER A 90 15.53 -2.19 6.83
C SER A 90 16.17 -3.50 7.33
N PRO A 91 17.01 -3.47 8.39
CA PRO A 91 17.56 -4.69 8.99
C PRO A 91 16.47 -5.72 9.33
N GLY A 92 15.32 -5.28 9.83
CA GLY A 92 14.19 -6.18 10.12
C GLY A 92 13.56 -6.78 8.86
N ASN A 93 13.44 -6.01 7.78
CA ASN A 93 12.93 -6.54 6.51
C ASN A 93 13.91 -7.54 5.89
N LYS A 94 15.22 -7.32 6.03
CA LYS A 94 16.26 -8.28 5.63
C LYS A 94 16.18 -9.57 6.45
N ALA A 95 15.98 -9.46 7.77
CA ALA A 95 15.75 -10.62 8.62
C ALA A 95 14.45 -11.38 8.23
N GLY A 96 13.47 -10.69 7.68
CA GLY A 96 12.25 -11.25 7.08
C GLY A 96 12.42 -11.85 5.69
N GLY A 97 13.66 -11.84 5.13
CA GLY A 97 13.98 -12.50 3.85
C GLY A 97 14.12 -11.58 2.65
N LEU A 98 13.92 -10.27 2.78
CA LEU A 98 14.17 -9.31 1.70
C LEU A 98 15.68 -9.06 1.52
N THR A 99 16.13 -8.91 0.28
CA THR A 99 17.55 -8.79 -0.06
C THR A 99 17.96 -7.39 -0.48
N THR A 100 17.24 -6.80 -1.43
CA THR A 100 17.58 -5.51 -2.07
C THR A 100 16.39 -4.56 -2.11
N ILE A 101 16.67 -3.27 -2.35
CA ILE A 101 15.64 -2.26 -2.63
C ILE A 101 14.78 -2.66 -3.84
N TYR A 102 15.38 -3.23 -4.88
CA TYR A 102 14.65 -3.62 -6.10
C TYR A 102 13.63 -4.71 -5.82
N GLU A 103 13.98 -5.72 -5.03
CA GLU A 103 13.04 -6.77 -4.61
C GLU A 103 11.88 -6.18 -3.81
N LYS A 104 12.16 -5.29 -2.85
CA LYS A 104 11.15 -4.60 -2.07
C LYS A 104 10.25 -3.74 -2.95
N SER A 105 10.83 -2.95 -3.86
CA SER A 105 10.08 -2.04 -4.75
C SER A 105 9.20 -2.78 -5.75
N LEU A 106 9.69 -3.88 -6.33
CA LEU A 106 8.88 -4.75 -7.19
C LEU A 106 7.65 -5.29 -6.43
N GLY A 107 7.87 -5.74 -5.19
CA GLY A 107 6.79 -6.18 -4.32
C GLY A 107 5.83 -5.05 -3.95
N ALA A 108 6.32 -3.86 -3.65
CA ALA A 108 5.49 -2.71 -3.28
C ALA A 108 4.58 -2.26 -4.44
N ILE A 109 5.09 -2.18 -5.66
CA ILE A 109 4.32 -1.82 -6.86
C ILE A 109 3.20 -2.81 -7.15
N ALA A 110 3.37 -4.08 -6.82
CA ALA A 110 2.34 -5.10 -7.03
C ALA A 110 1.00 -4.76 -6.35
N LYS A 111 1.01 -3.97 -5.27
CA LYS A 111 -0.22 -3.46 -4.61
C LYS A 111 -1.11 -2.62 -5.54
N ALA A 112 -0.53 -2.01 -6.57
CA ALA A 112 -1.27 -1.12 -7.48
C ALA A 112 -2.07 -1.84 -8.56
N GLY A 113 -1.99 -3.16 -8.65
CA GLY A 113 -2.64 -3.92 -9.72
C GLY A 113 -2.06 -3.62 -11.09
N SER A 114 -2.87 -3.74 -12.14
CA SER A 114 -2.46 -3.65 -13.55
C SER A 114 -3.13 -2.51 -14.33
N THR A 115 -4.10 -1.81 -13.74
CA THR A 115 -4.84 -0.73 -14.43
C THR A 115 -3.93 0.46 -14.77
N PRO A 116 -4.30 1.28 -15.78
CA PRO A 116 -3.54 2.49 -16.11
C PRO A 116 -3.38 3.43 -14.92
N LEU A 117 -2.21 4.06 -14.80
CA LEU A 117 -1.95 5.11 -13.82
C LEU A 117 -2.51 6.43 -14.34
N ASN A 118 -3.58 6.89 -13.73
CA ASN A 118 -4.38 8.01 -14.23
C ASN A 118 -3.86 9.37 -13.77
N GLU A 119 -3.27 9.45 -12.56
CA GLU A 119 -2.73 10.71 -12.05
C GLU A 119 -1.67 10.46 -10.98
N VAL A 120 -0.80 11.44 -10.80
CA VAL A 120 0.24 11.51 -9.76
C VAL A 120 0.08 12.82 -8.99
N TYR A 121 0.02 12.71 -7.68
CA TYR A 121 -0.25 13.80 -6.74
C TYR A 121 0.96 14.08 -5.83
N GLY A 122 1.11 15.31 -5.42
CA GLY A 122 1.98 15.68 -4.30
C GLY A 122 1.40 15.23 -2.95
N TYR A 123 2.21 15.37 -1.88
CA TYR A 123 1.82 15.01 -0.53
C TYR A 123 0.51 15.72 -0.10
N ALA A 124 -0.46 14.96 0.36
CA ALA A 124 -1.77 15.45 0.81
C ALA A 124 -2.60 16.23 -0.24
N GLU A 125 -2.17 16.23 -1.49
CA GLU A 125 -2.93 16.86 -2.58
C GLU A 125 -4.27 16.13 -2.79
N GLN A 126 -5.34 16.89 -3.04
CA GLN A 126 -6.68 16.34 -3.22
C GLN A 126 -6.75 15.39 -4.42
N VAL A 127 -7.08 14.13 -4.17
CA VAL A 127 -7.27 13.11 -5.21
C VAL A 127 -8.61 13.33 -5.91
N THR A 128 -8.56 13.78 -7.14
CA THR A 128 -9.75 14.09 -7.95
C THR A 128 -9.97 13.11 -9.09
N ALA A 129 -8.90 12.49 -9.62
CA ALA A 129 -9.00 11.49 -10.67
C ALA A 129 -9.58 10.17 -10.15
N LYS A 130 -10.23 9.43 -11.04
CA LYS A 130 -10.72 8.07 -10.78
C LYS A 130 -9.74 7.02 -11.28
N GLY A 131 -9.81 5.81 -10.72
CA GLY A 131 -8.96 4.69 -11.12
C GLY A 131 -7.67 4.64 -10.29
N ALA A 132 -6.57 4.18 -10.90
CA ALA A 132 -5.30 4.08 -10.19
C ALA A 132 -4.55 5.40 -10.19
N CYS A 133 -4.16 5.85 -9.00
CA CYS A 133 -3.40 7.07 -8.75
C CYS A 133 -2.16 6.76 -7.90
N PHE A 134 -1.19 7.65 -7.93
CA PHE A 134 -0.02 7.65 -7.07
C PHE A 134 0.05 8.96 -6.28
N MET A 135 0.49 8.91 -5.03
CA MET A 135 0.75 10.09 -4.21
C MET A 135 2.18 10.07 -3.72
N ASP A 136 2.91 11.17 -3.92
CA ASP A 136 4.23 11.33 -3.32
C ASP A 136 4.12 11.41 -1.81
N THR A 137 4.75 10.48 -1.12
CA THR A 137 4.90 10.46 0.33
C THR A 137 6.25 9.84 0.72
N PRO A 138 6.77 10.12 1.91
CA PRO A 138 7.90 9.35 2.43
C PRO A 138 7.52 7.88 2.66
N GLY A 139 8.51 7.00 2.73
CA GLY A 139 8.37 5.59 3.13
C GLY A 139 8.25 5.47 4.64
N ASN A 140 7.17 6.01 5.20
CA ASN A 140 6.86 5.98 6.62
C ASN A 140 5.34 5.85 6.79
N ASP A 141 4.92 4.78 7.47
CA ASP A 141 3.52 4.35 7.56
C ASP A 141 2.56 5.48 7.97
N TRP A 142 2.89 6.21 9.03
CA TRP A 142 2.01 7.24 9.62
C TRP A 142 1.93 8.48 8.73
N ILE A 143 3.08 8.97 8.28
CA ILE A 143 3.14 10.17 7.43
C ILE A 143 2.47 9.88 6.08
N SER A 144 2.73 8.71 5.51
CA SER A 144 2.14 8.32 4.24
C SER A 144 0.61 8.15 4.34
N ALA A 145 0.12 7.46 5.37
CA ALA A 145 -1.33 7.33 5.62
C ALA A 145 -2.00 8.69 5.86
N THR A 146 -1.33 9.60 6.59
CA THR A 146 -1.80 10.96 6.80
C THR A 146 -1.97 11.71 5.48
N GLY A 147 -0.95 11.66 4.60
CA GLY A 147 -1.02 12.27 3.27
C GLY A 147 -2.16 11.71 2.43
N GLN A 148 -2.31 10.38 2.41
CA GLN A 148 -3.38 9.71 1.68
C GLN A 148 -4.77 10.10 2.21
N ALA A 149 -4.98 10.13 3.52
CA ALA A 149 -6.27 10.51 4.10
C ALA A 149 -6.58 11.99 3.87
N ALA A 150 -5.60 12.88 4.04
CA ALA A 150 -5.74 14.30 3.73
C ALA A 150 -6.07 14.52 2.24
N GLY A 151 -5.48 13.71 1.35
CA GLY A 151 -5.79 13.69 -0.08
C GLY A 151 -7.15 13.09 -0.42
N GLY A 152 -7.87 12.52 0.55
CA GLY A 152 -9.24 12.01 0.36
C GLY A 152 -9.37 10.49 0.32
N CYS A 153 -8.34 9.72 0.70
CA CYS A 153 -8.52 8.30 0.96
C CYS A 153 -9.40 8.08 2.18
N ASN A 154 -10.43 7.27 2.04
CA ASN A 154 -11.43 7.02 3.08
C ASN A 154 -11.38 5.59 3.64
N LEU A 155 -10.41 4.80 3.23
CA LEU A 155 -10.05 3.50 3.78
C LEU A 155 -8.59 3.20 3.44
N ILE A 156 -7.84 2.66 4.41
CA ILE A 156 -6.45 2.24 4.24
C ILE A 156 -6.37 0.71 4.25
N VAL A 157 -5.60 0.14 3.34
CA VAL A 157 -5.25 -1.29 3.38
C VAL A 157 -3.74 -1.43 3.54
N PHE A 158 -3.36 -2.10 4.61
CA PHE A 158 -1.98 -2.23 5.07
C PHE A 158 -1.51 -3.68 4.98
N THR A 159 -0.42 -3.94 4.27
CA THR A 159 0.18 -5.28 4.17
C THR A 159 1.41 -5.39 5.07
N THR A 160 1.56 -6.53 5.76
CA THR A 160 2.71 -6.76 6.65
C THR A 160 3.13 -8.23 6.68
N GLY A 161 4.43 -8.47 6.74
CA GLY A 161 5.00 -9.83 6.85
C GLY A 161 5.54 -10.16 8.23
N ARG A 162 5.88 -9.14 9.02
CA ARG A 162 6.47 -9.29 10.35
C ARG A 162 5.55 -8.83 11.48
N GLY A 163 4.40 -8.27 11.13
CA GLY A 163 3.41 -7.74 12.04
C GLY A 163 3.42 -6.21 12.14
N SER A 164 2.26 -5.67 12.42
CA SER A 164 2.05 -4.26 12.72
C SER A 164 0.78 -4.10 13.54
N VAL A 165 0.85 -3.25 14.55
CA VAL A 165 -0.33 -2.78 15.31
C VAL A 165 -0.95 -1.53 14.69
N PHE A 166 -0.50 -1.14 13.48
CA PHE A 166 -0.98 0.05 12.80
C PHE A 166 -2.51 0.12 12.81
N GLY A 167 -3.02 1.24 13.24
CA GLY A 167 -4.38 1.69 13.10
C GLY A 167 -4.35 3.15 12.66
N PHE A 168 -5.43 3.67 12.10
CA PHE A 168 -5.48 5.06 11.66
C PHE A 168 -6.89 5.60 11.83
N LYS A 169 -7.09 6.40 12.86
CA LYS A 169 -8.42 6.85 13.27
C LYS A 169 -9.17 7.69 12.22
N PRO A 170 -8.48 8.54 11.40
CA PRO A 170 -9.17 9.30 10.34
C PRO A 170 -9.77 8.44 9.22
N ALA A 171 -9.30 7.21 9.02
CA ALA A 171 -9.85 6.27 8.04
C ALA A 171 -9.69 4.82 8.54
N PRO A 172 -10.71 3.96 8.40
CA PRO A 172 -10.61 2.55 8.73
C PRO A 172 -9.36 1.91 8.11
N SER A 173 -8.68 1.04 8.87
CA SER A 173 -7.46 0.38 8.42
C SER A 173 -7.62 -1.14 8.47
N ILE A 174 -7.50 -1.80 7.32
CA ILE A 174 -7.53 -3.25 7.17
C ILE A 174 -6.08 -3.76 7.07
N LYS A 175 -5.66 -4.65 7.97
CA LYS A 175 -4.33 -5.26 7.96
C LYS A 175 -4.35 -6.65 7.35
N ILE A 176 -3.44 -6.89 6.39
CA ILE A 176 -3.29 -8.16 5.67
C ILE A 176 -1.93 -8.76 6.02
N SER A 177 -1.90 -9.95 6.59
CA SER A 177 -0.66 -10.70 6.77
C SER A 177 -0.20 -11.33 5.46
N THR A 178 1.12 -11.41 5.24
CA THR A 178 1.71 -12.09 4.07
C THR A 178 1.81 -13.59 4.25
N ASN A 179 1.72 -14.08 5.49
CA ASN A 179 1.91 -15.47 5.85
C ASN A 179 0.99 -15.88 7.01
N THR A 180 0.64 -17.16 7.07
CA THR A 180 -0.25 -17.72 8.11
C THR A 180 0.38 -17.71 9.51
N PRO A 181 1.67 -18.01 9.71
CA PRO A 181 2.26 -17.92 11.05
C PRO A 181 2.10 -16.54 11.70
N LEU A 182 2.24 -15.46 10.93
CA LEU A 182 1.97 -14.10 11.42
C LEU A 182 0.48 -13.92 11.77
N TYR A 183 -0.40 -14.35 10.87
CA TYR A 183 -1.84 -14.23 11.09
C TYR A 183 -2.26 -14.93 12.39
N ASP A 184 -1.76 -16.14 12.64
CA ASP A 184 -2.07 -16.93 13.84
C ASP A 184 -1.46 -16.31 15.10
N HIS A 185 -0.28 -15.68 14.98
CA HIS A 185 0.39 -15.01 16.10
C HIS A 185 -0.31 -13.70 16.50
N MET A 186 -0.85 -12.96 15.53
CA MET A 186 -1.47 -11.64 15.72
C MET A 186 -2.95 -11.63 15.29
N THR A 187 -3.70 -12.64 15.71
CA THR A 187 -5.13 -12.78 15.34
C THR A 187 -5.99 -11.60 15.76
N GLU A 188 -5.61 -10.90 16.83
CA GLU A 188 -6.32 -9.71 17.29
C GLU A 188 -6.08 -8.50 16.39
N ASP A 189 -4.95 -8.47 15.66
CA ASP A 189 -4.53 -7.34 14.85
C ASP A 189 -4.79 -7.53 13.35
N MET A 190 -4.58 -8.75 12.82
CA MET A 190 -4.66 -9.04 11.39
C MET A 190 -6.09 -9.32 10.94
N ASP A 191 -6.62 -8.49 10.05
CA ASP A 191 -7.98 -8.65 9.50
C ASP A 191 -8.07 -9.77 8.47
N PHE A 192 -6.99 -10.03 7.74
CA PHE A 192 -6.98 -10.98 6.63
C PHE A 192 -5.67 -11.75 6.51
N ASN A 193 -5.78 -13.05 6.23
CA ASN A 193 -4.63 -13.91 5.96
C ASN A 193 -4.37 -14.05 4.46
N GLY A 194 -3.42 -13.29 3.92
CA GLY A 194 -2.97 -13.40 2.52
C GLY A 194 -2.05 -14.59 2.28
N GLY A 195 -1.47 -15.18 3.34
CA GLY A 195 -0.58 -16.34 3.25
C GLY A 195 -1.28 -17.62 2.76
N ARG A 196 -2.61 -17.70 2.87
CA ARG A 196 -3.38 -18.87 2.40
C ARG A 196 -3.18 -19.20 0.92
N VAL A 197 -2.66 -18.27 0.10
CA VAL A 197 -2.35 -18.51 -1.31
C VAL A 197 -1.27 -19.59 -1.50
N ILE A 198 -0.28 -19.63 -0.60
CA ILE A 198 0.77 -20.67 -0.63
C ILE A 198 0.32 -21.98 0.02
N GLU A 199 -0.83 -21.99 0.67
CA GLU A 199 -1.46 -23.15 1.30
C GLU A 199 -2.53 -23.80 0.41
N GLY A 200 -2.62 -23.39 -0.85
CA GLY A 200 -3.49 -23.99 -1.86
C GLY A 200 -4.81 -23.29 -2.11
N LYS A 201 -5.09 -22.17 -1.44
CA LYS A 201 -6.21 -21.30 -1.86
C LYS A 201 -5.83 -20.56 -3.14
N THR A 202 -6.77 -20.45 -4.06
CA THR A 202 -6.51 -19.71 -5.29
C THR A 202 -6.41 -18.20 -5.02
N MET A 203 -5.60 -17.51 -5.81
CA MET A 203 -5.49 -16.06 -5.73
C MET A 203 -6.85 -15.39 -6.04
N GLU A 204 -7.67 -16.00 -6.89
CA GLU A 204 -9.00 -15.51 -7.26
C GLU A 204 -9.97 -15.58 -6.08
N ASP A 205 -10.08 -16.73 -5.41
CA ASP A 205 -10.93 -16.88 -4.21
C ASP A 205 -10.57 -15.86 -3.14
N LEU A 206 -9.24 -15.71 -2.87
CA LEU A 206 -8.77 -14.74 -1.87
C LEU A 206 -9.02 -13.29 -2.30
N THR A 207 -8.98 -13.00 -3.60
CA THR A 207 -9.32 -11.67 -4.12
C THR A 207 -10.78 -11.33 -3.82
N ASP A 208 -11.67 -12.27 -4.03
CA ASP A 208 -13.10 -12.09 -3.76
C ASP A 208 -13.36 -11.94 -2.26
N GLU A 209 -12.78 -12.81 -1.43
CA GLU A 209 -12.91 -12.71 0.03
C GLU A 209 -12.38 -11.37 0.57
N LEU A 210 -11.22 -10.92 0.10
CA LEU A 210 -10.64 -9.64 0.54
C LEU A 210 -11.45 -8.43 0.04
N PHE A 211 -11.94 -8.51 -1.20
CA PHE A 211 -12.81 -7.46 -1.75
C PHE A 211 -14.09 -7.33 -0.93
N ASP A 212 -14.72 -8.45 -0.56
CA ASP A 212 -15.93 -8.46 0.26
C ASP A 212 -15.67 -7.91 1.67
N LEU A 213 -14.51 -8.22 2.27
CA LEU A 213 -14.09 -7.64 3.53
C LEU A 213 -13.96 -6.11 3.41
N ILE A 214 -13.28 -5.60 2.38
CA ILE A 214 -13.11 -4.16 2.14
C ILE A 214 -14.47 -3.48 2.00
N VAL A 215 -15.38 -4.04 1.19
CA VAL A 215 -16.74 -3.51 1.03
C VAL A 215 -17.52 -3.55 2.36
N SER A 216 -17.36 -4.60 3.13
CA SER A 216 -18.00 -4.73 4.45
C SER A 216 -17.53 -3.66 5.43
N VAL A 217 -16.20 -3.42 5.52
CA VAL A 217 -15.64 -2.37 6.37
C VAL A 217 -16.08 -0.98 5.87
N ALA A 218 -16.04 -0.74 4.58
CA ALA A 218 -16.55 0.50 3.98
C ALA A 218 -18.06 0.70 4.21
N SER A 219 -18.79 -0.35 4.57
CA SER A 219 -20.24 -0.31 4.87
C SER A 219 -20.53 -0.24 6.38
N GLY A 220 -19.52 -0.08 7.23
CA GLY A 220 -19.66 0.15 8.66
C GLY A 220 -19.28 -1.04 9.57
N ARG A 221 -18.78 -2.16 9.02
CA ARG A 221 -18.11 -3.17 9.84
C ARG A 221 -16.81 -2.58 10.37
N GLN A 222 -16.55 -2.71 11.66
CA GLN A 222 -15.27 -2.29 12.23
C GLN A 222 -14.13 -3.20 11.77
N SER A 223 -12.98 -2.60 11.41
CA SER A 223 -11.71 -3.32 11.34
C SER A 223 -11.23 -3.70 12.75
N LYS A 224 -10.24 -4.57 12.85
CA LYS A 224 -9.70 -4.98 14.15
C LYS A 224 -9.05 -3.82 14.90
N SER A 225 -8.35 -2.91 14.21
CA SER A 225 -7.79 -1.72 14.83
C SER A 225 -8.88 -0.78 15.38
N GLU A 226 -9.98 -0.60 14.65
CA GLU A 226 -11.12 0.19 15.14
C GLU A 226 -11.79 -0.46 16.36
N ALA A 227 -12.01 -1.79 16.31
CA ALA A 227 -12.62 -2.53 17.41
C ALA A 227 -11.78 -2.46 18.71
N GLN A 228 -10.47 -2.31 18.59
CA GLN A 228 -9.55 -2.15 19.72
C GLN A 228 -9.32 -0.68 20.12
N GLY A 229 -9.83 0.29 19.34
CA GLY A 229 -9.61 1.71 19.59
C GLY A 229 -8.19 2.19 19.31
N ILE A 230 -7.45 1.50 18.44
CA ILE A 230 -6.07 1.85 18.05
C ILE A 230 -6.08 2.91 16.95
N GLY A 231 -5.09 3.80 16.94
CA GLY A 231 -4.83 4.75 15.84
C GLY A 231 -5.07 6.21 16.18
N GLU A 232 -5.16 6.59 17.46
CA GLU A 232 -5.32 7.99 17.87
C GLU A 232 -4.06 8.82 17.67
N ASP A 233 -2.89 8.23 17.94
CA ASP A 233 -1.59 8.90 17.92
C ASP A 233 -0.83 8.75 16.59
N GLU A 234 -1.42 8.07 15.60
CA GLU A 234 -0.77 7.76 14.33
C GLU A 234 -1.10 8.78 13.21
N PHE A 235 -1.89 9.78 13.51
CA PHE A 235 -2.08 10.93 12.62
C PHE A 235 -0.95 11.93 12.81
N CYS A 236 -0.19 12.18 11.76
CA CYS A 236 0.96 13.09 11.77
C CYS A 236 0.70 14.22 10.76
N PRO A 237 0.24 15.40 11.22
CA PRO A 237 -0.07 16.56 10.36
C PRO A 237 1.17 17.19 9.72
#